data_f1381632c6eee1aa40d762941d47b36b
#
_entry.id   f1381632c6eee1aa40d762941d47b36b
#
_cell.length_a   1.000
_cell.length_b   1.000
_cell.length_c   1.000
_cell.angle_alpha   90.00
_cell.angle_beta   90.00
_cell.angle_gamma   90.00
#
_symmetry.space_group_name_H-M   'P 1'
#
loop_
_entity.id
_entity.type
_entity.pdbx_description
1 polymer ?
#
loop_
_entity_poly.entity_id
_entity_poly.type
_entity_poly.pdbx_seq_one_letter_code
_entity_poly.pdbx_strand_id
1 'polypeptide(L)'
;MNVFVLNTGRCGSTTFIKACQHISNYTSSHESLLDRTGDQRLAYPKNHIEADNRLSWFLGQLDNKYADDAIYVHLKREREAVAASFSKRIDFGILKAYEQGILMHQEHRYPASDIALDYIDTVNANIALFLKDKTNKIDVSIETVNTDFIGFWELIGAEGNLDEALDEWTINYNAS
;
A
#
# COMPACT_ATOMS: atom_id res chain seq x y z
N MET A 1 -14.47 10.13 5.72
CA MET A 1 -13.82 8.88 6.21
C MET A 1 -12.43 8.81 5.63
N ASN A 2 -11.42 8.27 6.34
CA ASN A 2 -10.07 8.13 5.76
C ASN A 2 -9.96 6.82 4.99
N VAL A 3 -9.01 6.76 4.05
CA VAL A 3 -8.71 5.57 3.24
C VAL A 3 -7.24 5.21 3.43
N PHE A 4 -6.98 3.94 3.75
CA PHE A 4 -5.62 3.42 3.93
C PHE A 4 -5.33 2.35 2.89
N VAL A 5 -4.34 2.61 2.04
CA VAL A 5 -3.91 1.71 0.97
C VAL A 5 -2.74 0.86 1.47
N LEU A 6 -3.08 -0.31 1.96
CA LEU A 6 -2.14 -1.30 2.50
C LEU A 6 -1.53 -2.11 1.36
N ASN A 7 -0.23 -2.30 1.39
CA ASN A 7 0.49 -3.02 0.35
C ASN A 7 1.90 -3.43 0.82
N THR A 8 2.56 -4.27 0.06
CA THR A 8 3.95 -4.68 0.32
C THR A 8 4.99 -3.64 -0.12
N GLY A 9 4.59 -2.63 -0.90
CA GLY A 9 5.48 -1.86 -1.74
C GLY A 9 5.66 -2.51 -3.11
N ARG A 10 6.10 -1.74 -4.09
CA ARG A 10 6.29 -2.17 -5.50
C ARG A 10 5.00 -2.66 -6.19
N CYS A 11 3.85 -2.34 -5.62
CA CYS A 11 2.51 -2.65 -6.12
C CYS A 11 1.83 -1.47 -6.81
N GLY A 12 2.56 -0.44 -7.27
CA GLY A 12 1.97 0.70 -7.96
C GLY A 12 1.32 1.75 -7.05
N SER A 13 1.70 1.81 -5.77
CA SER A 13 1.15 2.78 -4.80
C SER A 13 1.35 4.25 -5.22
N THR A 14 2.46 4.56 -5.90
CA THR A 14 2.69 5.90 -6.46
C THR A 14 1.65 6.24 -7.52
N THR A 15 1.41 5.33 -8.46
CA THR A 15 0.38 5.49 -9.51
C THR A 15 -1.01 5.59 -8.91
N PHE A 16 -1.32 4.75 -7.90
CA PHE A 16 -2.58 4.80 -7.17
C PHE A 16 -2.84 6.21 -6.60
N ILE A 17 -1.85 6.80 -5.94
CA ILE A 17 -1.98 8.15 -5.37
C ILE A 17 -2.06 9.22 -6.48
N LYS A 18 -1.35 9.05 -7.59
CA LYS A 18 -1.49 9.94 -8.76
C LYS A 18 -2.93 9.93 -9.29
N ALA A 19 -3.50 8.75 -9.47
CA ALA A 19 -4.91 8.61 -9.84
C ALA A 19 -5.86 9.26 -8.82
N CYS A 20 -5.57 9.12 -7.52
CA CYS A 20 -6.36 9.76 -6.47
C CYS A 20 -6.25 11.30 -6.44
N GLN A 21 -5.23 11.91 -7.07
CA GLN A 21 -5.13 13.37 -7.18
C GLN A 21 -6.20 13.99 -8.08
N HIS A 22 -6.89 13.19 -8.90
CA HIS A 22 -8.06 13.61 -9.70
C HIS A 22 -9.39 13.54 -8.92
N ILE A 23 -9.33 13.15 -7.63
CA ILE A 23 -10.48 13.16 -6.71
C ILE A 23 -10.54 14.53 -6.01
N SER A 24 -11.69 15.18 -6.02
CA SER A 24 -11.86 16.53 -5.47
C SER A 24 -12.32 16.58 -4.01
N ASN A 25 -13.03 15.54 -3.53
CA ASN A 25 -13.57 15.47 -2.18
C ASN A 25 -12.68 14.74 -1.17
N TYR A 26 -11.49 14.28 -1.58
CA TYR A 26 -10.43 13.73 -0.74
C TYR A 26 -9.09 14.42 -1.03
N THR A 27 -8.24 14.50 -0.01
CA THR A 27 -6.81 14.72 -0.21
C THR A 27 -6.10 13.37 -0.35
N SER A 28 -4.97 13.32 -1.05
CA SER A 28 -4.22 12.07 -1.21
C SER A 28 -2.72 12.30 -1.07
N SER A 29 -2.01 11.36 -0.44
CA SER A 29 -0.57 11.42 -0.25
C SER A 29 0.08 10.03 -0.26
N HIS A 30 1.37 10.02 -0.57
CA HIS A 30 2.21 8.84 -0.56
C HIS A 30 3.27 8.96 0.53
N GLU A 31 3.25 8.05 1.51
CA GLU A 31 4.22 7.96 2.60
C GLU A 31 4.40 9.29 3.39
N SER A 32 3.30 10.02 3.62
CA SER A 32 3.34 11.41 4.08
C SER A 32 3.77 11.59 5.54
N LEU A 33 3.58 10.58 6.39
CA LEU A 33 3.92 10.65 7.82
C LEU A 33 4.98 9.61 8.23
N LEU A 34 5.79 9.12 7.30
CA LEU A 34 6.74 8.04 7.58
C LEU A 34 7.86 8.41 8.57
N ASP A 35 8.17 9.68 8.72
CA ASP A 35 9.17 10.22 9.66
C ASP A 35 8.61 10.51 11.07
N ARG A 36 7.30 10.30 11.25
CA ARG A 36 6.62 10.53 12.54
C ARG A 36 6.62 9.29 13.43
N THR A 37 6.47 9.52 14.73
CA THR A 37 6.37 8.47 15.75
C THR A 37 5.18 8.71 16.68
N GLY A 38 4.77 7.65 17.41
CA GLY A 38 3.64 7.71 18.34
C GLY A 38 2.34 8.14 17.64
N ASP A 39 1.53 8.94 18.33
CA ASP A 39 0.22 9.36 17.82
C ASP A 39 0.30 10.18 16.52
N GLN A 40 1.43 10.85 16.27
CA GLN A 40 1.65 11.63 15.05
C GLN A 40 1.82 10.76 13.81
N ARG A 41 2.27 9.50 13.94
CA ARG A 41 2.47 8.57 12.83
C ARG A 41 1.18 8.26 12.06
N LEU A 42 0.04 8.36 12.74
CA LEU A 42 -1.27 8.08 12.17
C LEU A 42 -2.21 9.31 12.22
N ALA A 43 -1.69 10.52 12.42
CA ALA A 43 -2.49 11.74 12.56
C ALA A 43 -2.88 12.35 11.20
N TYR A 44 -3.53 11.58 10.35
CA TYR A 44 -4.00 12.03 9.03
C TYR A 44 -5.18 13.00 9.14
N PRO A 45 -5.32 13.95 8.21
CA PRO A 45 -6.51 14.80 8.13
C PRO A 45 -7.76 13.97 7.79
N LYS A 46 -8.94 14.56 7.95
CA LYS A 46 -10.20 13.91 7.54
C LYS A 46 -10.28 13.84 6.00
N ASN A 47 -10.97 12.83 5.49
CA ASN A 47 -11.16 12.60 4.06
C ASN A 47 -9.80 12.57 3.32
N HIS A 48 -8.92 11.71 3.82
CA HIS A 48 -7.57 11.55 3.30
C HIS A 48 -7.34 10.12 2.83
N ILE A 49 -6.67 10.00 1.69
CA ILE A 49 -6.21 8.74 1.10
C ILE A 49 -4.70 8.65 1.29
N GLU A 50 -4.24 7.71 2.08
CA GLU A 50 -2.80 7.49 2.31
C GLU A 50 -2.36 6.15 1.75
N ALA A 51 -1.33 6.14 0.91
CA ALA A 51 -0.65 4.92 0.49
C ALA A 51 0.75 4.88 1.10
N ASP A 52 0.93 3.99 2.05
CA ASP A 52 2.22 3.76 2.71
C ASP A 52 2.36 2.28 3.05
N ASN A 53 3.30 1.58 2.41
CA ASN A 53 3.53 0.15 2.64
C ASN A 53 3.97 -0.15 4.08
N ARG A 54 4.54 0.83 4.78
CA ARG A 54 4.95 0.67 6.19
C ARG A 54 3.78 0.65 7.15
N LEU A 55 2.58 1.10 6.74
CA LEU A 55 1.37 0.94 7.56
C LEU A 55 1.05 -0.53 7.85
N SER A 56 1.54 -1.46 7.03
CA SER A 56 1.45 -2.91 7.29
C SER A 56 2.17 -3.35 8.57
N TRP A 57 3.03 -2.51 9.15
CA TRP A 57 3.67 -2.72 10.46
C TRP A 57 2.92 -2.07 11.62
N PHE A 58 1.87 -1.28 11.32
CA PHE A 58 1.09 -0.51 12.29
C PHE A 58 -0.38 -0.92 12.32
N LEU A 59 -0.72 -2.13 11.84
CA LEU A 59 -2.12 -2.58 11.69
C LEU A 59 -2.90 -2.54 13.01
N GLY A 60 -2.28 -2.96 14.13
CA GLY A 60 -2.91 -2.86 15.44
C GLY A 60 -3.17 -1.41 15.89
N GLN A 61 -2.28 -0.47 15.55
CA GLN A 61 -2.48 0.94 15.86
C GLN A 61 -3.54 1.58 14.94
N LEU A 62 -3.60 1.17 13.67
CA LEU A 62 -4.66 1.55 12.74
C LEU A 62 -6.02 1.07 13.26
N ASP A 63 -6.09 -0.17 13.74
CA ASP A 63 -7.32 -0.72 14.33
C ASP A 63 -7.77 0.07 15.55
N ASN A 64 -6.86 0.30 16.49
CA ASN A 64 -7.16 1.07 17.70
C ASN A 64 -7.65 2.49 17.41
N LYS A 65 -7.16 3.11 16.33
CA LYS A 65 -7.47 4.51 16.03
C LYS A 65 -8.68 4.69 15.11
N TYR A 66 -8.83 3.83 14.12
CA TYR A 66 -9.80 4.00 13.04
C TYR A 66 -10.84 2.87 12.99
N ALA A 67 -10.51 1.66 13.48
CA ALA A 67 -11.41 0.49 13.44
C ALA A 67 -12.15 0.37 12.09
N ASP A 68 -13.48 0.38 12.10
CA ASP A 68 -14.33 0.40 10.90
C ASP A 68 -14.74 1.82 10.45
N ASP A 69 -14.21 2.88 11.10
CA ASP A 69 -14.40 4.28 10.69
C ASP A 69 -13.44 4.70 9.55
N ALA A 70 -12.77 3.75 8.92
CA ALA A 70 -11.92 3.93 7.76
C ALA A 70 -12.28 2.93 6.65
N ILE A 71 -11.83 3.23 5.43
CA ILE A 71 -11.86 2.32 4.30
C ILE A 71 -10.45 1.78 4.08
N TYR A 72 -10.33 0.48 3.89
CA TYR A 72 -9.04 -0.18 3.68
C TYR A 72 -8.97 -0.76 2.27
N VAL A 73 -7.91 -0.39 1.57
CA VAL A 73 -7.58 -0.93 0.25
C VAL A 73 -6.42 -1.91 0.42
N HIS A 74 -6.56 -3.14 -0.03
CA HIS A 74 -5.42 -4.03 -0.22
C HIS A 74 -4.94 -3.91 -1.66
N LEU A 75 -3.92 -3.11 -1.89
CA LEU A 75 -3.33 -2.92 -3.22
C LEU A 75 -2.35 -4.04 -3.50
N LYS A 76 -2.63 -4.80 -4.56
CA LYS A 76 -1.93 -6.03 -4.95
C LYS A 76 -1.27 -5.89 -6.32
N ARG A 77 -0.27 -6.70 -6.52
CA ARG A 77 0.37 -6.97 -7.80
C ARG A 77 0.82 -8.42 -7.82
N GLU A 78 0.96 -8.98 -9.00
CA GLU A 78 1.49 -10.31 -9.22
C GLU A 78 2.78 -10.53 -8.40
N ARG A 79 2.80 -11.61 -7.61
CA ARG A 79 3.78 -11.90 -6.55
C ARG A 79 5.23 -11.92 -7.07
N GLU A 80 5.46 -12.61 -8.17
CA GLU A 80 6.77 -12.77 -8.78
C GLU A 80 7.27 -11.45 -9.39
N ALA A 81 6.37 -10.63 -9.92
CA ALA A 81 6.71 -9.30 -10.43
C ALA A 81 7.14 -8.35 -9.30
N VAL A 82 6.47 -8.42 -8.13
CA VAL A 82 6.87 -7.67 -6.93
C VAL A 82 8.22 -8.16 -6.42
N ALA A 83 8.42 -9.47 -6.32
CA ALA A 83 9.69 -10.07 -5.88
C ALA A 83 10.85 -9.69 -6.79
N ALA A 84 10.67 -9.77 -8.10
CA ALA A 84 11.69 -9.35 -9.08
C ALA A 84 12.05 -7.85 -8.95
N SER A 85 11.07 -7.00 -8.65
CA SER A 85 11.31 -5.57 -8.39
C SER A 85 12.07 -5.32 -7.09
N PHE A 86 11.77 -6.07 -6.02
CA PHE A 86 12.47 -5.97 -4.74
C PHE A 86 13.88 -6.53 -4.79
N SER A 87 14.10 -7.65 -5.50
CA SER A 87 15.40 -8.30 -5.60
C SER A 87 16.50 -7.38 -6.13
N LYS A 88 16.14 -6.42 -6.98
CA LYS A 88 17.05 -5.38 -7.47
C LYS A 88 17.42 -4.34 -6.39
N ARG A 89 16.82 -4.40 -5.21
CA ARG A 89 16.89 -3.40 -4.14
C ARG A 89 17.08 -4.04 -2.77
N ILE A 90 17.72 -5.22 -2.70
CA ILE A 90 17.94 -5.95 -1.45
C ILE A 90 18.68 -5.11 -0.41
N ASP A 91 19.65 -4.31 -0.86
CA ASP A 91 20.46 -3.45 0.00
C ASP A 91 19.80 -2.14 0.42
N PHE A 92 18.51 -1.98 0.11
CA PHE A 92 17.85 -0.70 0.28
C PHE A 92 16.42 -0.82 0.85
N GLY A 93 16.06 0.16 1.67
CA GLY A 93 14.69 0.36 2.12
C GLY A 93 14.12 -0.78 2.99
N ILE A 94 12.84 -1.10 2.76
CA ILE A 94 12.10 -2.02 3.63
C ILE A 94 12.60 -3.46 3.54
N LEU A 95 13.09 -3.90 2.37
CA LEU A 95 13.57 -5.27 2.21
C LEU A 95 14.86 -5.49 3.01
N LYS A 96 15.79 -4.51 2.97
CA LYS A 96 16.98 -4.52 3.83
C LYS A 96 16.61 -4.54 5.31
N ALA A 97 15.64 -3.70 5.71
CA ALA A 97 15.19 -3.66 7.10
C ALA A 97 14.55 -4.99 7.53
N TYR A 98 13.80 -5.65 6.65
CA TYR A 98 13.23 -6.96 6.89
C TYR A 98 14.31 -8.03 7.03
N GLU A 99 15.25 -8.12 6.10
CA GLU A 99 16.35 -9.09 6.16
C GLU A 99 17.19 -8.91 7.42
N GLN A 100 17.64 -7.69 7.71
CA GLN A 100 18.57 -7.43 8.78
C GLN A 100 17.91 -7.26 10.15
N GLY A 101 16.71 -6.68 10.21
CA GLY A 101 16.02 -6.35 11.45
C GLY A 101 14.99 -7.39 11.91
N ILE A 102 14.37 -8.12 10.99
CA ILE A 102 13.36 -9.14 11.31
C ILE A 102 13.96 -10.55 11.21
N LEU A 103 14.57 -10.89 10.07
CA LEU A 103 15.20 -12.21 9.89
C LEU A 103 16.57 -12.33 10.57
N MET A 104 17.15 -11.21 11.03
CA MET A 104 18.46 -11.14 11.68
C MET A 104 19.61 -11.70 10.83
N HIS A 105 19.50 -11.64 9.51
CA HIS A 105 20.55 -12.02 8.60
C HIS A 105 21.56 -10.86 8.48
N GLN A 106 22.82 -11.11 8.84
CA GLN A 106 23.88 -10.11 8.76
C GLN A 106 24.55 -10.06 7.39
N GLU A 107 24.52 -11.14 6.65
CA GLU A 107 25.02 -11.28 5.29
C GLU A 107 23.89 -11.92 4.46
N HIS A 108 23.83 -11.63 3.17
CA HIS A 108 22.83 -12.20 2.26
C HIS A 108 22.89 -13.74 2.25
N ARG A 109 22.31 -14.35 3.27
CA ARG A 109 22.34 -15.80 3.50
C ARG A 109 21.52 -16.55 2.46
N TYR A 110 20.52 -15.90 1.91
CA TYR A 110 19.61 -16.45 0.91
C TYR A 110 19.60 -15.57 -0.33
N PRO A 111 19.18 -16.10 -1.49
CA PRO A 111 18.95 -15.29 -2.69
C PRO A 111 18.00 -14.12 -2.40
N ALA A 112 18.26 -12.98 -3.01
CA ALA A 112 17.40 -11.78 -2.85
C ALA A 112 15.93 -12.04 -3.22
N SER A 113 15.68 -12.94 -4.20
CA SER A 113 14.34 -13.39 -4.57
C SER A 113 13.61 -14.08 -3.43
N ASP A 114 14.30 -14.94 -2.68
CA ASP A 114 13.71 -15.73 -1.61
C ASP A 114 13.35 -14.84 -0.42
N ILE A 115 14.24 -13.89 -0.07
CA ILE A 115 13.96 -12.86 0.94
C ILE A 115 12.76 -12.00 0.53
N ALA A 116 12.70 -11.61 -0.74
CA ALA A 116 11.60 -10.80 -1.26
C ALA A 116 10.27 -11.57 -1.21
N LEU A 117 10.26 -12.83 -1.59
CA LEU A 117 9.06 -13.68 -1.55
C LEU A 117 8.58 -13.90 -0.11
N ASP A 118 9.48 -14.20 0.82
CA ASP A 118 9.16 -14.36 2.24
C ASP A 118 8.57 -13.07 2.84
N TYR A 119 9.16 -11.91 2.52
CA TYR A 119 8.63 -10.60 2.91
C TYR A 119 7.22 -10.36 2.37
N ILE A 120 7.00 -10.62 1.07
CA ILE A 120 5.71 -10.39 0.40
C ILE A 120 4.64 -11.27 1.03
N ASP A 121 4.93 -12.55 1.22
CA ASP A 121 3.98 -13.51 1.79
C ASP A 121 3.63 -13.15 3.24
N THR A 122 4.62 -12.78 4.04
CA THR A 122 4.44 -12.37 5.44
C THR A 122 3.55 -11.11 5.52
N VAL A 123 3.86 -10.08 4.75
CA VAL A 123 3.10 -8.82 4.77
C VAL A 123 1.67 -9.02 4.28
N ASN A 124 1.49 -9.74 3.16
CA ASN A 124 0.16 -10.02 2.63
C ASN A 124 -0.69 -10.87 3.59
N ALA A 125 -0.10 -11.85 4.26
CA ALA A 125 -0.80 -12.65 5.28
C ALA A 125 -1.26 -11.77 6.46
N ASN A 126 -0.42 -10.85 6.93
CA ASN A 126 -0.76 -9.91 8.00
C ASN A 126 -1.89 -8.95 7.58
N ILE A 127 -1.82 -8.39 6.36
CA ILE A 127 -2.87 -7.53 5.82
C ILE A 127 -4.19 -8.32 5.70
N ALA A 128 -4.15 -9.53 5.14
CA ALA A 128 -5.34 -10.37 4.97
C ALA A 128 -5.99 -10.71 6.32
N LEU A 129 -5.19 -11.02 7.35
CA LEU A 129 -5.69 -11.27 8.69
C LEU A 129 -6.34 -10.01 9.29
N PHE A 130 -5.69 -8.85 9.17
CA PHE A 130 -6.23 -7.57 9.64
C PHE A 130 -7.56 -7.22 8.96
N LEU A 131 -7.65 -7.46 7.66
CA LEU A 131 -8.84 -7.14 6.88
C LEU A 131 -9.97 -8.16 7.01
N LYS A 132 -9.73 -9.32 7.64
CA LYS A 132 -10.70 -10.43 7.69
C LYS A 132 -12.08 -9.97 8.13
N ASP A 133 -12.16 -9.22 9.21
CA ASP A 133 -13.41 -8.80 9.84
C ASP A 133 -13.76 -7.32 9.57
N LYS A 134 -13.01 -6.61 8.73
CA LYS A 134 -13.31 -5.23 8.32
C LYS A 134 -14.48 -5.20 7.34
N THR A 135 -15.42 -4.29 7.57
CA THR A 135 -16.61 -4.10 6.72
C THR A 135 -16.32 -3.23 5.50
N ASN A 136 -15.54 -2.18 5.69
CA ASN A 136 -15.19 -1.20 4.66
C ASN A 136 -13.82 -1.54 4.05
N LYS A 137 -13.80 -2.46 3.09
CA LYS A 137 -12.56 -2.91 2.43
C LYS A 137 -12.79 -3.22 0.96
N ILE A 138 -11.70 -3.12 0.19
CA ILE A 138 -11.65 -3.52 -1.22
C ILE A 138 -10.25 -4.01 -1.59
N ASP A 139 -10.19 -5.03 -2.43
CA ASP A 139 -8.95 -5.43 -3.11
C ASP A 139 -8.83 -4.66 -4.43
N VAL A 140 -7.64 -4.14 -4.70
CA VAL A 140 -7.29 -3.52 -5.98
C VAL A 140 -6.03 -4.18 -6.51
N SER A 141 -6.10 -4.81 -7.68
CA SER A 141 -4.96 -5.44 -8.35
C SER A 141 -4.51 -4.61 -9.54
N ILE A 142 -3.20 -4.46 -9.74
CA ILE A 142 -2.68 -3.74 -10.91
C ILE A 142 -3.14 -4.43 -12.20
N GLU A 143 -3.23 -5.75 -12.19
CA GLU A 143 -3.59 -6.57 -13.34
C GLU A 143 -5.04 -6.34 -13.81
N THR A 144 -5.92 -5.93 -12.90
CA THR A 144 -7.35 -5.66 -13.14
C THR A 144 -7.75 -4.24 -12.79
N VAL A 145 -6.77 -3.34 -12.72
CA VAL A 145 -6.90 -2.00 -12.14
C VAL A 145 -8.02 -1.16 -12.76
N ASN A 146 -8.25 -1.26 -14.05
CA ASN A 146 -9.31 -0.49 -14.71
C ASN A 146 -10.70 -0.81 -14.14
N THR A 147 -10.93 -2.05 -13.72
CA THR A 147 -12.19 -2.46 -13.07
C THR A 147 -12.16 -2.19 -11.57
N ASP A 148 -11.06 -2.57 -10.93
CA ASP A 148 -10.96 -2.49 -9.46
C ASP A 148 -10.90 -1.04 -8.97
N PHE A 149 -10.23 -0.14 -9.73
CA PHE A 149 -10.16 1.27 -9.38
C PHE A 149 -11.53 1.98 -9.55
N ILE A 150 -12.34 1.57 -10.53
CA ILE A 150 -13.73 2.05 -10.65
C ILE A 150 -14.53 1.61 -9.40
N GLY A 151 -14.43 0.35 -8.99
CA GLY A 151 -15.09 -0.14 -7.76
C GLY A 151 -14.61 0.60 -6.50
N PHE A 152 -13.31 0.92 -6.42
CA PHE A 152 -12.76 1.76 -5.35
C PHE A 152 -13.36 3.17 -5.38
N TRP A 153 -13.41 3.81 -6.54
CA TRP A 153 -13.97 5.15 -6.73
C TRP A 153 -15.42 5.22 -6.25
N GLU A 154 -16.24 4.24 -6.64
CA GLU A 154 -17.64 4.13 -6.22
C GLU A 154 -17.77 3.89 -4.70
N LEU A 155 -16.94 3.00 -4.14
CA LEU A 155 -16.97 2.64 -2.71
C LEU A 155 -16.73 3.86 -1.81
N ILE A 156 -15.77 4.73 -2.19
CA ILE A 156 -15.45 5.92 -1.39
C ILE A 156 -16.37 7.11 -1.69
N GLY A 157 -17.27 7.00 -2.67
CA GLY A 157 -18.08 8.11 -3.16
C GLY A 157 -17.20 9.24 -3.71
N ALA A 158 -16.20 8.90 -4.53
CA ALA A 158 -15.27 9.88 -5.07
C ALA A 158 -15.96 10.84 -6.05
N GLU A 159 -15.63 12.12 -5.94
CA GLU A 159 -16.02 13.17 -6.88
C GLU A 159 -14.77 13.65 -7.62
N GLY A 160 -14.88 13.95 -8.91
CA GLY A 160 -13.74 14.41 -9.71
C GLY A 160 -13.75 13.87 -11.12
N ASN A 161 -12.55 13.67 -11.71
CA ASN A 161 -12.37 13.21 -13.08
C ASN A 161 -11.88 11.76 -13.10
N LEU A 162 -12.79 10.81 -13.23
CA LEU A 162 -12.47 9.38 -13.26
C LEU A 162 -11.64 9.00 -14.50
N ASP A 163 -11.92 9.60 -15.66
CA ASP A 163 -11.19 9.27 -16.88
C ASP A 163 -9.71 9.66 -16.78
N GLU A 164 -9.41 10.86 -16.28
CA GLU A 164 -8.03 11.29 -16.03
C GLU A 164 -7.36 10.41 -14.95
N ALA A 165 -8.10 9.99 -13.93
CA ALA A 165 -7.58 9.09 -12.91
C ALA A 165 -7.21 7.71 -13.48
N LEU A 166 -8.00 7.18 -14.41
CA LEU A 166 -7.70 5.91 -15.10
C LEU A 166 -6.52 6.06 -16.08
N ASP A 167 -6.36 7.21 -16.73
CA ASP A 167 -5.24 7.48 -17.63
C ASP A 167 -3.88 7.42 -16.90
N GLU A 168 -3.83 7.75 -15.60
CA GLU A 168 -2.60 7.65 -14.80
C GLU A 168 -2.02 6.21 -14.77
N TRP A 169 -2.85 5.19 -14.89
CA TRP A 169 -2.42 3.79 -14.90
C TRP A 169 -1.71 3.37 -16.19
N THR A 170 -1.80 4.18 -17.24
CA THR A 170 -1.03 3.99 -18.48
C THR A 170 0.41 4.50 -18.37
N ILE A 171 0.72 5.30 -17.33
CA ILE A 171 2.00 5.95 -17.10
C ILE A 171 2.84 5.11 -16.13
N ASN A 172 4.10 4.83 -16.49
CA ASN A 172 5.01 4.11 -15.61
C ASN A 172 5.88 5.08 -14.79
N TYR A 173 5.46 5.37 -13.56
CA TYR A 173 6.12 6.35 -12.67
C TYR A 173 7.39 5.84 -12.00
N ASN A 174 7.60 4.54 -11.87
CA ASN A 174 8.72 3.95 -11.12
C ASN A 174 9.33 2.74 -11.85
N ALA A 175 9.48 2.83 -13.17
CA ALA A 175 10.24 1.85 -13.94
C ALA A 175 11.72 1.90 -13.52
N SER A 176 12.18 0.87 -12.82
CA SER A 176 13.61 0.65 -12.53
C SER A 176 13.93 -0.82 -12.69
#